data_0b8f1f1be95831865e74a7a9e01a30e3
#
_entry.id   0b8f1f1be95831865e74a7a9e01a30e3
#
_cell.length_a   1.000
_cell.length_b   1.000
_cell.length_c   1.000
_cell.angle_alpha   90.00
_cell.angle_beta   90.00
_cell.angle_gamma   90.00
#
_symmetry.space_group_name_H-M   'P 1'
#
loop_
_entity.id
_entity.type
_entity.pdbx_description
1 polymer ?
#
loop_
_entity_poly.entity_id
_entity_poly.type
_entity_poly.pdbx_seq_one_letter_code
_entity_poly.pdbx_strand_id
1 'polypeptide(L)'
;MKGILGLSLLPLLTAASPVFVDSIHNEAAPILSATNAKEVPDSYIVVFKKHVTSELASAHHSWVQDIHDSQSERTELKKRSLFGLGDEVYLGLKNTFDIAGSLIGYSGHFHEDVIEQVRRHPDVEYIERDSEVHTMEGATEKNAPWGLARISHRDSLTFGNFNKYLYASEGGEGVDAYTIDTGINVDHVDFEGRATWGKTIPTNDEDLDGNGHGTHCSGTMAGKKYGVAKKANLYAVKVLRSSGSGTMSDVVSGVEYAVQAHIKKAKDAKNGKVKGFKGSVANMSLGGGKSKTLEDAVNAGVEAGLHFAVAAGNDNADACNYSPAAAEKAITVGASTLADERAYFSNYGECTDIFAPGLNILSTWIGSNYATNIISGTSMASPHIAGLLAYFVSLQPSSDSAFAVEELTPAKLKKDIIAIATEGALTDIPSNTPNLLAWNGGGSENYTDIVGSGGYKVSSAKNRIEDRIEGLVHKAEELLTEELGAIYSEIQDAVVA
;
A
#
# COMPACT_ATOMS: atom_id res chain seq x y z
N MET A 1 27.11 62.17 16.21
CA MET A 1 28.11 61.29 15.56
C MET A 1 27.61 59.86 15.58
N LYS A 2 27.58 59.28 14.36
CA LYS A 2 27.41 57.87 14.03
C LYS A 2 26.07 57.21 14.36
N GLY A 3 25.22 57.19 13.35
CA GLY A 3 24.07 56.31 13.25
C GLY A 3 24.51 54.86 12.91
N ILE A 4 23.67 53.92 13.32
CA ILE A 4 23.71 52.56 12.82
C ILE A 4 22.33 52.26 12.24
N LEU A 5 22.31 52.13 10.91
CA LEU A 5 21.17 51.58 10.16
C LEU A 5 20.99 50.10 10.53
N GLY A 6 19.82 49.77 11.06
CA GLY A 6 19.38 48.39 11.19
C GLY A 6 18.82 47.91 9.82
N LEU A 7 19.53 47.05 9.14
CA LEU A 7 18.98 46.28 8.01
C LEU A 7 18.04 45.18 8.56
N SER A 8 16.76 45.33 8.32
CA SER A 8 15.78 44.25 8.47
C SER A 8 15.95 43.25 7.35
N LEU A 9 16.49 42.08 7.63
CA LEU A 9 16.42 40.91 6.72
C LEU A 9 15.01 40.32 6.76
N LEU A 10 14.23 40.55 5.73
CA LEU A 10 13.06 39.71 5.40
C LEU A 10 13.56 38.33 4.96
N PRO A 11 12.99 37.24 5.46
CA PRO A 11 13.26 35.94 4.88
C PRO A 11 12.58 35.86 3.50
N LEU A 12 13.38 35.71 2.45
CA LEU A 12 12.89 35.26 1.15
C LEU A 12 12.34 33.85 1.32
N LEU A 13 11.03 33.72 1.24
CA LEU A 13 10.37 32.46 0.94
C LEU A 13 10.75 32.08 -0.50
N THR A 14 11.77 31.28 -0.65
CA THR A 14 12.02 30.57 -1.90
C THR A 14 10.95 29.51 -2.01
N ALA A 15 9.94 29.76 -2.85
CA ALA A 15 9.11 28.71 -3.37
C ALA A 15 10.04 27.68 -4.05
N ALA A 16 10.11 26.48 -3.51
CA ALA A 16 10.81 25.37 -4.15
C ALA A 16 10.09 25.10 -5.49
N SER A 17 10.68 25.55 -6.58
CA SER A 17 10.28 25.07 -7.91
C SER A 17 10.56 23.57 -7.94
N PRO A 18 9.67 22.75 -8.55
CA PRO A 18 9.94 21.33 -8.70
C PRO A 18 11.27 21.18 -9.46
N VAL A 19 12.24 20.59 -8.81
CA VAL A 19 13.51 20.21 -9.44
C VAL A 19 13.17 19.05 -10.34
N PHE A 20 13.11 19.28 -11.66
CA PHE A 20 13.15 18.20 -12.63
C PHE A 20 14.48 17.47 -12.41
N VAL A 21 14.41 16.23 -11.98
CA VAL A 21 15.58 15.35 -11.95
C VAL A 21 15.94 15.13 -13.41
N ASP A 22 17.06 15.71 -13.85
CA ASP A 22 17.64 15.42 -15.15
C ASP A 22 17.79 13.90 -15.25
N SER A 23 16.99 13.28 -16.11
CA SER A 23 17.13 11.87 -16.42
C SER A 23 18.52 11.63 -16.99
N ILE A 24 19.08 10.46 -16.73
CA ILE A 24 20.43 10.02 -17.15
C ILE A 24 20.62 10.07 -18.68
N HIS A 25 19.59 10.47 -19.43
CA HIS A 25 19.57 10.63 -20.87
C HIS A 25 19.16 12.05 -21.26
N ASN A 26 20.10 12.99 -21.16
CA ASN A 26 19.90 14.41 -21.56
C ASN A 26 19.46 14.63 -23.03
N GLU A 27 19.28 13.58 -23.83
CA GLU A 27 18.92 13.63 -25.24
C GLU A 27 17.62 12.89 -25.60
N ALA A 28 16.96 12.21 -24.64
CA ALA A 28 15.75 11.44 -24.91
C ALA A 28 14.58 11.89 -24.03
N ALA A 29 13.38 11.98 -24.62
CA ALA A 29 12.16 12.32 -23.90
C ALA A 29 11.90 11.32 -22.76
N PRO A 30 11.41 11.77 -21.58
CA PRO A 30 11.09 10.91 -20.45
C PRO A 30 9.91 9.99 -20.77
N ILE A 31 9.92 8.79 -20.18
CA ILE A 31 8.76 7.89 -20.17
C ILE A 31 8.09 8.04 -18.81
N LEU A 32 6.82 8.42 -18.81
CA LEU A 32 6.00 8.60 -17.64
C LEU A 32 5.14 7.34 -17.43
N SER A 33 4.97 6.95 -16.18
CA SER A 33 4.02 5.90 -15.79
C SER A 33 2.98 6.49 -14.86
N ALA A 34 1.71 6.17 -15.07
CA ALA A 34 0.63 6.64 -14.20
C ALA A 34 0.78 6.06 -12.78
N THR A 35 0.42 6.88 -11.80
CA THR A 35 0.28 6.42 -10.41
C THR A 35 -1.00 5.60 -10.27
N ASN A 36 -0.91 4.44 -9.61
CA ASN A 36 -2.08 3.64 -9.21
C ASN A 36 -3.01 3.21 -10.35
N ALA A 37 -2.51 3.15 -11.58
CA ALA A 37 -3.27 2.67 -12.71
C ALA A 37 -2.60 1.41 -13.28
N LYS A 38 -3.43 0.46 -13.70
CA LYS A 38 -2.96 -0.72 -14.40
C LYS A 38 -2.51 -0.32 -15.79
N GLU A 39 -1.22 -0.45 -16.07
CA GLU A 39 -0.66 -0.16 -17.39
C GLU A 39 -1.24 -1.12 -18.44
N VAL A 40 -1.58 -0.57 -19.61
CA VAL A 40 -1.94 -1.37 -20.77
C VAL A 40 -0.64 -1.82 -21.45
N PRO A 41 -0.36 -3.12 -21.55
CA PRO A 41 0.89 -3.61 -22.13
C PRO A 41 1.14 -3.00 -23.52
N ASP A 42 2.37 -2.54 -23.76
CA ASP A 42 2.85 -2.01 -25.04
C ASP A 42 2.02 -0.86 -25.63
N SER A 43 1.15 -0.22 -24.83
CA SER A 43 0.37 0.95 -25.20
C SER A 43 1.01 2.22 -24.65
N TYR A 44 1.12 3.25 -25.50
CA TYR A 44 1.81 4.50 -25.18
C TYR A 44 1.03 5.70 -25.68
N ILE A 45 1.14 6.82 -24.95
CA ILE A 45 0.68 8.14 -25.34
C ILE A 45 1.93 9.00 -25.56
N VAL A 46 2.08 9.58 -26.73
CA VAL A 46 3.22 10.43 -27.10
C VAL A 46 2.75 11.88 -27.22
N VAL A 47 3.40 12.78 -26.52
CA VAL A 47 3.06 14.21 -26.51
C VAL A 47 4.20 15.02 -27.14
N PHE A 48 3.86 15.92 -28.03
CA PHE A 48 4.78 16.79 -28.72
C PHE A 48 5.07 18.07 -27.95
N LYS A 49 6.25 18.63 -28.21
CA LYS A 49 6.66 19.98 -27.74
C LYS A 49 5.76 21.07 -28.33
N LYS A 50 5.61 22.18 -27.62
CA LYS A 50 4.71 23.29 -27.97
C LYS A 50 4.95 23.94 -29.32
N HIS A 51 6.12 23.76 -29.94
CA HIS A 51 6.43 24.33 -31.28
C HIS A 51 5.89 23.45 -32.41
N VAL A 52 5.44 22.24 -32.15
CA VAL A 52 4.95 21.29 -33.15
C VAL A 52 3.56 21.71 -33.59
N THR A 53 3.39 21.90 -34.90
CA THR A 53 2.10 22.17 -35.54
C THR A 53 1.45 20.84 -35.96
N SER A 54 0.17 20.89 -36.32
CA SER A 54 -0.56 19.71 -36.81
C SER A 54 0.08 19.11 -38.08
N GLU A 55 0.73 19.95 -38.94
CA GLU A 55 1.45 19.48 -40.11
C GLU A 55 2.72 18.71 -39.74
N LEU A 56 3.52 19.23 -38.79
CA LEU A 56 4.70 18.53 -38.26
C LEU A 56 4.34 17.22 -37.56
N ALA A 57 3.27 17.26 -36.77
CA ALA A 57 2.74 16.06 -36.12
C ALA A 57 2.34 14.97 -37.15
N SER A 58 1.68 15.36 -38.23
CA SER A 58 1.30 14.44 -39.32
C SER A 58 2.53 13.79 -39.99
N ALA A 59 3.61 14.52 -40.20
CA ALA A 59 4.85 13.96 -40.74
C ALA A 59 5.48 12.94 -39.75
N HIS A 60 5.45 13.26 -38.46
CA HIS A 60 5.92 12.35 -37.40
C HIS A 60 5.03 11.08 -37.30
N HIS A 61 3.70 11.21 -37.44
CA HIS A 61 2.78 10.06 -37.43
C HIS A 61 3.13 9.09 -38.59
N SER A 62 3.41 9.59 -39.78
CA SER A 62 3.83 8.74 -40.88
C SER A 62 5.17 8.05 -40.61
N TRP A 63 6.13 8.79 -40.06
CA TRP A 63 7.44 8.27 -39.71
C TRP A 63 7.37 7.16 -38.64
N VAL A 64 6.58 7.34 -37.58
CA VAL A 64 6.45 6.32 -36.53
C VAL A 64 5.76 5.06 -37.03
N GLN A 65 4.78 5.19 -37.94
CA GLN A 65 4.12 4.06 -38.55
C GLN A 65 5.09 3.27 -39.46
N ASP A 66 5.93 3.96 -40.25
CA ASP A 66 6.94 3.32 -41.09
C ASP A 66 7.96 2.51 -40.26
N ILE A 67 8.39 3.04 -39.09
CA ILE A 67 9.26 2.32 -38.17
C ILE A 67 8.56 1.12 -37.57
N HIS A 68 7.31 1.29 -37.16
CA HIS A 68 6.50 0.21 -36.59
C HIS A 68 6.35 -0.93 -37.59
N ASP A 69 5.98 -0.65 -38.83
CA ASP A 69 5.78 -1.65 -39.88
C ASP A 69 7.09 -2.38 -40.20
N SER A 70 8.21 -1.65 -40.28
CA SER A 70 9.54 -2.23 -40.48
C SER A 70 9.97 -3.17 -39.35
N GLN A 71 9.61 -2.88 -38.10
CA GLN A 71 9.91 -3.75 -36.95
C GLN A 71 8.97 -4.95 -36.89
N SER A 72 7.70 -4.77 -37.24
CA SER A 72 6.70 -5.84 -37.31
C SER A 72 7.10 -6.89 -38.35
N GLU A 73 7.57 -6.48 -39.54
CA GLU A 73 8.09 -7.40 -40.56
C GLU A 73 9.30 -8.20 -40.05
N ARG A 74 10.23 -7.57 -39.34
CA ARG A 74 11.41 -8.24 -38.75
C ARG A 74 11.02 -9.24 -37.66
N THR A 75 9.99 -8.94 -36.88
CA THR A 75 9.48 -9.80 -35.80
C THR A 75 8.74 -10.99 -36.37
N GLU A 76 7.92 -10.80 -37.40
CA GLU A 76 7.25 -11.85 -38.16
C GLU A 76 8.24 -12.82 -38.84
N LEU A 77 9.33 -12.30 -39.39
CA LEU A 77 10.40 -13.12 -39.98
C LEU A 77 11.14 -13.95 -38.92
N LYS A 78 11.32 -13.42 -37.71
CA LYS A 78 11.89 -14.15 -36.56
C LYS A 78 10.92 -15.19 -36.01
N LYS A 79 9.62 -14.87 -35.90
CA LYS A 79 8.58 -15.83 -35.44
C LYS A 79 8.37 -17.02 -36.40
N ARG A 80 8.51 -16.80 -37.69
CA ARG A 80 8.49 -17.92 -38.70
C ARG A 80 9.66 -18.89 -38.56
N SER A 81 10.73 -18.49 -37.88
CA SER A 81 11.93 -19.29 -37.63
C SER A 81 11.92 -20.05 -36.28
N LEU A 82 11.04 -19.69 -35.34
CA LEU A 82 10.88 -20.37 -34.04
C LEU A 82 9.37 -20.60 -33.78
N PHE A 83 9.00 -21.85 -33.63
CA PHE A 83 7.66 -22.37 -33.34
C PHE A 83 6.84 -21.47 -32.38
N GLY A 84 5.64 -21.08 -32.85
CA GLY A 84 4.73 -20.14 -32.22
C GLY A 84 4.12 -20.55 -30.90
N LEU A 85 3.70 -19.53 -30.18
CA LEU A 85 2.50 -19.48 -29.31
C LEU A 85 2.45 -18.04 -28.72
N GLY A 86 1.38 -17.30 -29.06
CA GLY A 86 1.08 -15.96 -28.51
C GLY A 86 1.12 -14.86 -29.57
N ASP A 87 -0.01 -14.61 -30.25
CA ASP A 87 -0.19 -13.45 -31.11
C ASP A 87 -0.44 -12.19 -30.25
N GLU A 88 0.62 -11.51 -29.86
CA GLU A 88 0.53 -10.10 -29.48
C GLU A 88 0.53 -9.29 -30.78
N VAL A 89 -0.63 -8.78 -31.17
CA VAL A 89 -0.79 -7.95 -32.36
C VAL A 89 -0.45 -6.51 -31.99
N TYR A 90 0.74 -6.06 -32.35
CA TYR A 90 1.08 -4.64 -32.31
C TYR A 90 0.35 -3.92 -33.44
N LEU A 91 -0.57 -3.01 -33.09
CA LEU A 91 -1.45 -2.33 -34.05
C LEU A 91 -0.87 -1.01 -34.58
N GLY A 92 0.28 -0.57 -34.05
CA GLY A 92 0.88 0.72 -34.42
C GLY A 92 0.05 1.90 -33.89
N LEU A 93 0.00 2.98 -34.67
CA LEU A 93 -0.74 4.21 -34.33
C LEU A 93 -2.24 3.92 -34.18
N LYS A 94 -2.84 4.33 -33.03
CA LYS A 94 -4.25 4.10 -32.72
C LYS A 94 -5.08 5.36 -32.85
N ASN A 95 -4.69 6.43 -32.14
CA ASN A 95 -5.40 7.70 -32.14
C ASN A 95 -4.42 8.86 -32.22
N THR A 96 -4.86 9.95 -32.84
CA THR A 96 -4.18 11.24 -32.80
C THR A 96 -5.07 12.28 -32.13
N PHE A 97 -4.50 13.23 -31.44
CA PHE A 97 -5.24 14.31 -30.81
C PHE A 97 -4.54 15.67 -30.99
N ASP A 98 -5.35 16.69 -31.17
CA ASP A 98 -4.96 18.11 -31.17
C ASP A 98 -6.01 18.88 -30.37
N ILE A 99 -5.66 19.22 -29.13
CA ILE A 99 -6.55 19.97 -28.24
C ILE A 99 -6.26 21.45 -28.38
N ALA A 100 -6.94 22.08 -29.34
CA ALA A 100 -6.86 23.52 -29.62
C ALA A 100 -5.44 24.05 -29.82
N GLY A 101 -4.53 23.26 -30.40
CA GLY A 101 -3.12 23.59 -30.60
C GLY A 101 -2.29 23.67 -29.32
N SER A 102 -2.90 23.43 -28.16
CA SER A 102 -2.22 23.50 -26.84
C SER A 102 -1.60 22.18 -26.41
N LEU A 103 -2.18 21.05 -26.84
CA LEU A 103 -1.70 19.71 -26.60
C LEU A 103 -1.89 18.87 -27.86
N ILE A 104 -0.79 18.54 -28.52
CA ILE A 104 -0.76 17.72 -29.74
C ILE A 104 -0.02 16.42 -29.43
N GLY A 105 -0.56 15.29 -29.89
CA GLY A 105 0.04 14.00 -29.62
C GLY A 105 -0.70 12.85 -30.29
N TYR A 106 -0.33 11.64 -29.91
CA TYR A 106 -0.97 10.42 -30.38
C TYR A 106 -0.85 9.28 -29.35
N SER A 107 -1.65 8.24 -29.54
CA SER A 107 -1.52 6.99 -28.79
C SER A 107 -1.47 5.80 -29.76
N GLY A 108 -0.85 4.70 -29.31
CA GLY A 108 -0.76 3.48 -30.09
C GLY A 108 -0.08 2.35 -29.37
N HIS A 109 -0.10 1.17 -30.03
CA HIS A 109 0.56 -0.05 -29.54
C HIS A 109 1.88 -0.23 -30.28
N PHE A 110 3.00 -0.12 -29.58
CA PHE A 110 4.33 -0.13 -30.17
C PHE A 110 5.27 -1.05 -29.39
N HIS A 111 6.14 -1.73 -30.11
CA HIS A 111 7.25 -2.43 -29.52
C HIS A 111 8.21 -1.46 -28.81
N GLU A 112 8.85 -1.88 -27.72
CA GLU A 112 9.79 -1.05 -26.93
C GLU A 112 10.91 -0.44 -27.80
N ASP A 113 11.42 -1.16 -28.80
CA ASP A 113 12.43 -0.67 -29.76
C ASP A 113 11.94 0.50 -30.61
N VAL A 114 10.63 0.58 -30.90
CA VAL A 114 10.01 1.72 -31.61
C VAL A 114 9.94 2.92 -30.66
N ILE A 115 9.51 2.70 -29.42
CA ILE A 115 9.42 3.74 -28.41
C ILE A 115 10.80 4.32 -28.08
N GLU A 116 11.87 3.53 -28.04
CA GLU A 116 13.23 4.03 -27.87
C GLU A 116 13.71 4.91 -29.03
N GLN A 117 13.18 4.75 -30.22
CA GLN A 117 13.43 5.65 -31.34
C GLN A 117 12.58 6.91 -31.24
N VAL A 118 11.30 6.77 -30.90
CA VAL A 118 10.35 7.88 -30.75
C VAL A 118 10.81 8.86 -29.68
N ARG A 119 11.26 8.38 -28.52
CA ARG A 119 11.71 9.25 -27.41
C ARG A 119 12.97 10.07 -27.75
N ARG A 120 13.72 9.70 -28.78
CA ARG A 120 14.89 10.44 -29.25
C ARG A 120 14.57 11.48 -30.33
N HIS A 121 13.29 11.51 -30.75
CA HIS A 121 12.87 12.48 -31.73
C HIS A 121 12.82 13.89 -31.11
N PRO A 122 13.41 14.92 -31.76
CA PRO A 122 13.54 16.26 -31.17
C PRO A 122 12.20 16.93 -30.84
N ASP A 123 11.13 16.54 -31.49
CA ASP A 123 9.80 17.11 -31.35
C ASP A 123 8.98 16.46 -30.23
N VAL A 124 9.43 15.33 -29.64
CA VAL A 124 8.73 14.65 -28.53
C VAL A 124 9.09 15.34 -27.23
N GLU A 125 8.07 15.70 -26.44
CA GLU A 125 8.23 16.28 -25.12
C GLU A 125 8.31 15.19 -24.04
N TYR A 126 7.36 14.25 -24.06
CA TYR A 126 7.36 13.08 -23.21
C TYR A 126 6.54 11.95 -23.83
N ILE A 127 6.72 10.75 -23.30
CA ILE A 127 5.92 9.58 -23.59
C ILE A 127 5.29 9.14 -22.29
N GLU A 128 4.01 8.78 -22.30
CA GLU A 128 3.30 8.22 -21.16
C GLU A 128 2.89 6.78 -21.47
N ARG A 129 3.06 5.86 -20.52
CA ARG A 129 2.49 4.52 -20.63
C ARG A 129 0.98 4.64 -20.48
N ASP A 130 0.25 4.09 -21.44
CA ASP A 130 -1.21 4.08 -21.38
C ASP A 130 -1.71 3.19 -20.24
N SER A 131 -2.83 3.57 -19.63
CA SER A 131 -3.35 2.89 -18.46
C SER A 131 -4.86 2.77 -18.49
N GLU A 132 -5.38 1.74 -17.82
CA GLU A 132 -6.82 1.55 -17.66
C GLU A 132 -7.37 2.63 -16.74
N VAL A 133 -8.46 3.27 -17.16
CA VAL A 133 -9.24 4.19 -16.33
C VAL A 133 -10.56 3.53 -15.93
N HIS A 134 -10.90 3.64 -14.66
CA HIS A 134 -12.13 3.10 -14.11
C HIS A 134 -12.97 4.20 -13.49
N THR A 135 -14.27 3.95 -13.31
CA THR A 135 -15.10 4.81 -12.44
C THR A 135 -14.54 4.75 -11.02
N MET A 136 -14.29 5.91 -10.40
CA MET A 136 -13.68 6.04 -9.09
C MET A 136 -14.63 5.56 -7.97
N GLU A 137 -14.83 4.26 -7.84
CA GLU A 137 -15.42 3.62 -6.67
C GLU A 137 -14.37 2.70 -6.07
N GLY A 138 -13.92 2.99 -4.85
CA GLY A 138 -13.07 2.09 -4.10
C GLY A 138 -13.71 0.70 -4.01
N ALA A 139 -12.93 -0.36 -4.11
CA ALA A 139 -13.44 -1.72 -4.01
C ALA A 139 -13.99 -1.97 -2.60
N THR A 140 -15.13 -2.68 -2.51
CA THR A 140 -15.69 -3.14 -1.24
C THR A 140 -15.72 -4.65 -1.22
N GLU A 141 -14.90 -5.24 -0.34
CA GLU A 141 -15.01 -6.66 -0.03
C GLU A 141 -16.14 -6.90 0.95
N LYS A 142 -17.08 -7.76 0.56
CA LYS A 142 -18.16 -8.27 1.46
C LYS A 142 -17.67 -9.57 2.12
N ASN A 143 -18.07 -9.79 3.37
CA ASN A 143 -17.63 -10.90 4.20
C ASN A 143 -16.12 -10.91 4.51
N ALA A 144 -15.53 -9.73 4.58
CA ALA A 144 -14.16 -9.54 5.06
C ALA A 144 -14.05 -9.87 6.56
N PRO A 145 -12.88 -10.30 7.05
CA PRO A 145 -12.61 -10.33 8.48
C PRO A 145 -12.86 -8.98 9.14
N TRP A 146 -13.34 -8.99 10.37
CA TRP A 146 -13.66 -7.77 11.12
C TRP A 146 -12.48 -6.81 11.23
N GLY A 147 -11.25 -7.36 11.31
CA GLY A 147 -10.04 -6.54 11.39
C GLY A 147 -9.83 -5.66 10.17
N LEU A 148 -10.06 -6.19 8.96
CA LEU A 148 -10.01 -5.42 7.73
C LEU A 148 -11.12 -4.37 7.68
N ALA A 149 -12.34 -4.75 8.09
CA ALA A 149 -13.44 -3.80 8.18
C ALA A 149 -13.08 -2.65 9.13
N ARG A 150 -12.52 -2.95 10.31
CA ARG A 150 -12.20 -1.93 11.32
C ARG A 150 -11.20 -0.90 10.84
N ILE A 151 -10.12 -1.32 10.19
CA ILE A 151 -9.11 -0.38 9.69
C ILE A 151 -9.58 0.44 8.49
N SER A 152 -10.70 0.11 7.86
CA SER A 152 -11.26 0.89 6.73
C SER A 152 -12.39 1.84 7.15
N HIS A 153 -12.80 1.81 8.41
CA HIS A 153 -13.86 2.68 8.95
C HIS A 153 -13.31 3.52 10.12
N ARG A 154 -13.71 4.79 10.18
CA ARG A 154 -13.34 5.71 11.27
C ARG A 154 -14.12 5.40 12.54
N ASP A 155 -15.42 5.23 12.40
CA ASP A 155 -16.31 4.95 13.52
C ASP A 155 -16.31 3.48 13.91
N SER A 156 -16.80 3.17 15.09
CA SER A 156 -16.96 1.82 15.58
C SER A 156 -17.82 0.97 14.64
N LEU A 157 -17.47 -0.29 14.48
CA LEU A 157 -18.19 -1.19 13.59
C LEU A 157 -19.62 -1.44 14.06
N THR A 158 -20.53 -1.57 13.10
CA THR A 158 -21.95 -1.86 13.29
C THR A 158 -22.31 -3.17 12.58
N PHE A 159 -23.51 -3.70 12.79
CA PHE A 159 -24.02 -4.85 12.03
C PHE A 159 -24.07 -4.61 10.51
N GLY A 160 -24.12 -3.35 10.08
CA GLY A 160 -24.16 -2.99 8.67
C GLY A 160 -22.80 -3.00 7.97
N ASN A 161 -21.68 -2.87 8.69
CA ASN A 161 -20.35 -2.70 8.10
C ASN A 161 -19.24 -3.59 8.69
N PHE A 162 -19.48 -4.37 9.75
CA PHE A 162 -18.46 -5.15 10.47
C PHE A 162 -17.72 -6.19 9.61
N ASN A 163 -18.21 -6.49 8.42
CA ASN A 163 -17.65 -7.42 7.45
C ASN A 163 -17.45 -6.79 6.08
N LYS A 164 -17.33 -5.44 6.01
CA LYS A 164 -17.08 -4.70 4.77
C LYS A 164 -15.70 -4.05 4.84
N TYR A 165 -14.82 -4.44 3.95
CA TYR A 165 -13.50 -3.82 3.79
C TYR A 165 -13.50 -2.91 2.57
N LEU A 166 -13.24 -1.61 2.79
CA LEU A 166 -13.10 -0.60 1.75
C LEU A 166 -11.61 -0.45 1.43
N TYR A 167 -11.23 -0.65 0.17
CA TYR A 167 -9.81 -0.63 -0.21
C TYR A 167 -9.59 -0.22 -1.67
N ALA A 168 -8.39 0.27 -1.99
CA ALA A 168 -7.94 0.47 -3.36
C ALA A 168 -7.69 -0.89 -4.02
N SER A 169 -8.25 -1.13 -5.21
CA SER A 169 -8.20 -2.44 -5.89
C SER A 169 -6.78 -2.93 -6.15
N GLU A 170 -5.84 -2.00 -6.36
CA GLU A 170 -4.42 -2.28 -6.63
C GLU A 170 -3.54 -2.25 -5.37
N GLY A 171 -4.16 -2.23 -4.18
CA GLY A 171 -3.45 -2.15 -2.91
C GLY A 171 -2.42 -3.27 -2.71
N GLY A 172 -1.14 -2.89 -2.63
CA GLY A 172 0.01 -3.79 -2.49
C GLY A 172 0.78 -4.07 -3.79
N GLU A 173 0.28 -3.66 -4.96
CA GLU A 173 0.95 -3.93 -6.23
C GLU A 173 2.33 -3.27 -6.32
N GLY A 174 3.31 -4.04 -6.79
CA GLY A 174 4.70 -3.59 -6.91
C GLY A 174 5.48 -3.57 -5.59
N VAL A 175 4.89 -4.04 -4.48
CA VAL A 175 5.54 -4.06 -3.16
C VAL A 175 5.93 -5.48 -2.75
N ASP A 176 7.14 -5.63 -2.22
CA ASP A 176 7.61 -6.85 -1.61
C ASP A 176 7.43 -6.81 -0.08
N ALA A 177 6.83 -7.84 0.47
CA ALA A 177 6.50 -7.94 1.89
C ALA A 177 7.21 -9.14 2.52
N TYR A 178 8.13 -8.88 3.43
CA TYR A 178 8.92 -9.90 4.12
C TYR A 178 8.25 -10.30 5.44
N THR A 179 7.92 -11.58 5.59
CA THR A 179 7.47 -12.16 6.86
C THR A 179 8.66 -12.79 7.57
N ILE A 180 9.20 -12.08 8.57
CA ILE A 180 10.33 -12.55 9.40
C ILE A 180 9.73 -13.29 10.60
N ASP A 181 9.56 -14.63 10.47
CA ASP A 181 8.72 -15.43 11.38
C ASP A 181 9.06 -16.94 11.30
N THR A 182 8.05 -17.83 11.41
CA THR A 182 8.18 -19.30 11.33
C THR A 182 8.22 -19.85 9.91
N GLY A 183 8.06 -19.00 8.89
CA GLY A 183 7.92 -19.36 7.48
C GLY A 183 6.55 -19.02 6.91
N ILE A 184 6.25 -19.48 5.72
CA ILE A 184 4.95 -19.31 5.03
C ILE A 184 4.57 -20.63 4.34
N ASN A 185 3.31 -21.06 4.43
CA ASN A 185 2.73 -22.02 3.49
C ASN A 185 2.53 -21.34 2.13
N VAL A 186 3.59 -21.30 1.32
CA VAL A 186 3.63 -20.54 0.06
C VAL A 186 2.62 -21.01 -0.99
N ASP A 187 2.17 -22.26 -0.87
CA ASP A 187 1.18 -22.87 -1.77
C ASP A 187 -0.28 -22.59 -1.36
N HIS A 188 -0.50 -21.82 -0.28
CA HIS A 188 -1.85 -21.50 0.17
C HIS A 188 -2.59 -20.68 -0.91
N VAL A 189 -3.82 -21.10 -1.25
CA VAL A 189 -4.60 -20.51 -2.36
C VAL A 189 -4.87 -19.01 -2.19
N ASP A 190 -4.94 -18.52 -0.95
CA ASP A 190 -5.18 -17.10 -0.68
C ASP A 190 -3.99 -16.19 -1.09
N PHE A 191 -2.83 -16.78 -1.32
CA PHE A 191 -1.67 -16.05 -1.83
C PHE A 191 -1.61 -15.99 -3.36
N GLU A 192 -2.41 -16.76 -4.08
CA GLU A 192 -2.50 -16.75 -5.56
C GLU A 192 -1.13 -16.84 -6.27
N GLY A 193 -0.17 -17.58 -5.69
CA GLY A 193 1.19 -17.71 -6.22
C GLY A 193 2.10 -16.50 -5.95
N ARG A 194 1.66 -15.50 -5.18
CA ARG A 194 2.46 -14.32 -4.80
C ARG A 194 3.41 -14.56 -3.61
N ALA A 195 3.31 -15.71 -2.94
CA ALA A 195 4.20 -16.08 -1.85
C ALA A 195 5.40 -16.89 -2.38
N THR A 196 6.59 -16.53 -1.90
CA THR A 196 7.85 -17.16 -2.29
C THR A 196 8.69 -17.44 -1.05
N TRP A 197 9.41 -18.57 -1.06
CA TRP A 197 10.38 -18.84 -0.01
C TRP A 197 11.62 -17.97 -0.21
N GLY A 198 11.98 -17.18 0.80
CA GLY A 198 13.15 -16.32 0.78
C GLY A 198 14.36 -17.00 1.41
N LYS A 199 14.33 -17.25 2.73
CA LYS A 199 15.46 -17.82 3.45
C LYS A 199 15.02 -18.54 4.73
N THR A 200 15.65 -19.69 5.00
CA THR A 200 15.67 -20.34 6.31
C THR A 200 16.99 -20.01 7.00
N ILE A 201 16.92 -19.40 8.18
CA ILE A 201 18.10 -18.98 8.95
C ILE A 201 18.54 -20.06 9.95
N PRO A 202 17.63 -20.67 10.77
CA PRO A 202 18.05 -21.69 11.73
C PRO A 202 18.75 -22.87 11.04
N THR A 203 19.92 -23.25 11.54
CA THR A 203 20.68 -24.37 10.99
C THR A 203 19.92 -25.70 11.13
N ASN A 204 20.01 -26.56 10.11
CA ASN A 204 19.34 -27.86 10.07
C ASN A 204 17.80 -27.76 10.19
N ASP A 205 17.20 -26.71 9.65
CA ASP A 205 15.75 -26.56 9.53
C ASP A 205 15.35 -26.58 8.05
N GLU A 206 14.07 -26.80 7.77
CA GLU A 206 13.53 -26.97 6.42
C GLU A 206 12.83 -25.69 5.92
N ASP A 207 12.75 -25.55 4.61
CA ASP A 207 11.98 -24.49 3.92
C ASP A 207 10.50 -24.78 4.03
N LEU A 208 9.97 -24.72 5.25
CA LEU A 208 8.62 -25.09 5.62
C LEU A 208 8.16 -24.28 6.84
N ASP A 209 6.91 -23.78 6.81
CA ASP A 209 6.22 -23.32 8.03
C ASP A 209 5.58 -24.52 8.74
N GLY A 210 6.25 -25.08 9.73
CA GLY A 210 5.72 -26.16 10.54
C GLY A 210 4.94 -25.71 11.78
N ASN A 211 4.79 -24.38 11.96
CA ASN A 211 4.07 -23.78 13.09
C ASN A 211 2.69 -23.22 12.69
N GLY A 212 2.66 -22.46 11.59
CA GLY A 212 1.47 -21.78 11.09
C GLY A 212 1.40 -20.29 11.43
N HIS A 213 2.18 -19.82 12.40
CA HIS A 213 2.15 -18.43 12.84
C HIS A 213 2.55 -17.45 11.73
N GLY A 214 3.67 -17.70 11.04
CA GLY A 214 4.12 -16.87 9.92
C GLY A 214 3.15 -16.90 8.73
N THR A 215 2.54 -18.07 8.45
CA THR A 215 1.47 -18.18 7.43
C THR A 215 0.29 -17.29 7.80
N HIS A 216 -0.15 -17.29 9.07
CA HIS A 216 -1.26 -16.45 9.55
C HIS A 216 -0.95 -14.96 9.41
N CYS A 217 0.24 -14.53 9.82
CA CYS A 217 0.71 -13.15 9.68
C CYS A 217 0.74 -12.71 8.21
N SER A 218 1.25 -13.59 7.32
CA SER A 218 1.30 -13.34 5.87
C SER A 218 -0.09 -13.20 5.26
N GLY A 219 -1.05 -14.04 5.68
CA GLY A 219 -2.44 -13.93 5.25
C GLY A 219 -3.08 -12.60 5.64
N THR A 220 -2.87 -12.15 6.88
CA THR A 220 -3.35 -10.85 7.37
C THR A 220 -2.68 -9.68 6.65
N MET A 221 -1.40 -9.81 6.30
CA MET A 221 -0.66 -8.76 5.58
C MET A 221 -1.10 -8.66 4.12
N ALA A 222 -1.17 -9.80 3.37
CA ALA A 222 -1.29 -9.76 1.92
C ALA A 222 -2.13 -10.89 1.30
N GLY A 223 -2.93 -11.62 2.06
CA GLY A 223 -3.88 -12.59 1.51
C GLY A 223 -4.95 -11.92 0.64
N LYS A 224 -5.46 -12.63 -0.37
CA LYS A 224 -6.55 -12.15 -1.23
C LYS A 224 -7.81 -11.86 -0.42
N LYS A 225 -8.20 -12.79 0.46
CA LYS A 225 -9.39 -12.68 1.30
C LYS A 225 -9.08 -12.06 2.66
N TYR A 226 -7.99 -12.46 3.28
CA TYR A 226 -7.68 -12.09 4.66
C TYR A 226 -6.74 -10.91 4.80
N GLY A 227 -6.16 -10.42 3.69
CA GLY A 227 -5.06 -9.46 3.70
C GLY A 227 -5.48 -8.01 3.45
N VAL A 228 -4.68 -7.11 4.04
CA VAL A 228 -4.79 -5.66 3.86
C VAL A 228 -4.32 -5.25 2.47
N ALA A 229 -3.09 -5.66 2.08
CA ALA A 229 -2.43 -5.33 0.81
C ALA A 229 -2.51 -6.51 -0.15
N LYS A 230 -3.70 -6.71 -0.75
CA LYS A 230 -4.08 -7.94 -1.47
C LYS A 230 -3.21 -8.30 -2.67
N LYS A 231 -2.43 -7.36 -3.21
CA LYS A 231 -1.56 -7.57 -4.38
C LYS A 231 -0.06 -7.56 -4.06
N ALA A 232 0.34 -7.43 -2.79
CA ALA A 232 1.77 -7.49 -2.42
C ALA A 232 2.35 -8.90 -2.62
N ASN A 233 3.64 -8.95 -2.98
CA ASN A 233 4.39 -10.20 -3.03
C ASN A 233 4.90 -10.53 -1.62
N LEU A 234 4.80 -11.79 -1.23
CA LEU A 234 5.22 -12.27 0.09
C LEU A 234 6.52 -13.06 0.00
N TYR A 235 7.42 -12.81 0.93
CA TYR A 235 8.69 -13.54 1.07
C TYR A 235 8.84 -14.11 2.47
N ALA A 236 8.94 -15.44 2.57
CA ALA A 236 9.18 -16.12 3.84
C ALA A 236 10.63 -15.93 4.28
N VAL A 237 10.83 -15.37 5.46
CA VAL A 237 12.14 -15.32 6.14
C VAL A 237 11.99 -16.06 7.46
N LYS A 238 12.31 -17.36 7.43
CA LYS A 238 12.16 -18.22 8.59
C LYS A 238 13.32 -18.01 9.56
N VAL A 239 13.03 -17.41 10.69
CA VAL A 239 13.95 -17.19 11.82
C VAL A 239 13.56 -17.95 13.06
N LEU A 240 12.31 -18.41 13.11
CA LEU A 240 11.76 -19.24 14.17
C LEU A 240 11.52 -20.66 13.64
N ARG A 241 11.79 -21.66 14.48
CA ARG A 241 11.57 -23.08 14.17
C ARG A 241 10.08 -23.41 14.21
N SER A 242 9.74 -24.64 13.82
CA SER A 242 8.35 -25.16 13.91
C SER A 242 7.80 -25.17 15.33
N SER A 243 8.64 -25.12 16.36
CA SER A 243 8.22 -24.90 17.75
C SER A 243 7.70 -23.49 18.05
N GLY A 244 7.89 -22.53 17.14
CA GLY A 244 7.58 -21.12 17.34
C GLY A 244 8.68 -20.33 18.06
N SER A 245 9.84 -20.96 18.34
CA SER A 245 10.97 -20.32 19.04
C SER A 245 12.22 -20.24 18.18
N GLY A 246 13.09 -19.28 18.49
CA GLY A 246 14.36 -19.05 17.81
C GLY A 246 15.32 -18.25 18.68
N THR A 247 16.47 -17.91 18.13
CA THR A 247 17.48 -17.10 18.83
C THR A 247 17.48 -15.66 18.32
N MET A 248 17.88 -14.71 19.15
CA MET A 248 18.05 -13.30 18.73
C MET A 248 19.01 -13.16 17.56
N SER A 249 20.07 -13.98 17.51
CA SER A 249 21.04 -14.00 16.42
C SER A 249 20.42 -14.45 15.09
N ASP A 250 19.53 -15.45 15.11
CA ASP A 250 18.80 -15.88 13.92
C ASP A 250 17.84 -14.76 13.43
N VAL A 251 17.19 -14.07 14.38
CA VAL A 251 16.32 -12.94 14.04
C VAL A 251 17.10 -11.79 13.41
N VAL A 252 18.25 -11.42 13.96
CA VAL A 252 19.15 -10.39 13.38
C VAL A 252 19.60 -10.78 11.97
N SER A 253 19.97 -12.06 11.75
CA SER A 253 20.33 -12.56 10.42
C SER A 253 19.16 -12.53 9.43
N GLY A 254 17.92 -12.75 9.91
CA GLY A 254 16.72 -12.61 9.10
C GLY A 254 16.45 -11.16 8.70
N VAL A 255 16.64 -10.20 9.61
CA VAL A 255 16.58 -8.77 9.31
C VAL A 255 17.63 -8.41 8.26
N GLU A 256 18.87 -8.83 8.43
CA GLU A 256 19.95 -8.61 7.45
C GLU A 256 19.55 -9.12 6.07
N TYR A 257 19.04 -10.35 5.97
CA TYR A 257 18.59 -10.92 4.70
C TYR A 257 17.54 -10.06 4.02
N ALA A 258 16.50 -9.65 4.74
CA ALA A 258 15.42 -8.85 4.18
C ALA A 258 15.91 -7.46 3.70
N VAL A 259 16.81 -6.84 4.47
CA VAL A 259 17.42 -5.54 4.12
C VAL A 259 18.29 -5.67 2.86
N GLN A 260 19.12 -6.70 2.76
CA GLN A 260 19.98 -6.92 1.59
C GLN A 260 19.16 -7.24 0.33
N ALA A 261 18.06 -8.00 0.47
CA ALA A 261 17.15 -8.29 -0.62
C ALA A 261 16.45 -7.00 -1.12
N HIS A 262 15.97 -6.14 -0.20
CA HIS A 262 15.42 -4.83 -0.53
C HIS A 262 16.43 -3.95 -1.28
N ILE A 263 17.63 -3.74 -0.72
CA ILE A 263 18.68 -2.89 -1.32
C ILE A 263 19.01 -3.36 -2.74
N LYS A 264 19.16 -4.68 -2.92
CA LYS A 264 19.46 -5.26 -4.23
C LYS A 264 18.34 -4.98 -5.21
N LYS A 265 17.07 -5.23 -4.82
CA LYS A 265 15.92 -5.04 -5.72
C LYS A 265 15.69 -3.56 -6.05
N ALA A 266 15.82 -2.66 -5.07
CA ALA A 266 15.75 -1.22 -5.28
C ALA A 266 16.84 -0.72 -6.25
N LYS A 267 18.07 -1.23 -6.11
CA LYS A 267 19.16 -0.94 -7.07
C LYS A 267 18.87 -1.48 -8.46
N ASP A 268 18.35 -2.71 -8.57
CA ASP A 268 18.03 -3.33 -9.86
C ASP A 268 16.86 -2.58 -10.55
N ALA A 269 15.88 -2.09 -9.78
CA ALA A 269 14.80 -1.24 -10.27
C ALA A 269 15.31 0.12 -10.78
N LYS A 270 16.13 0.82 -9.99
CA LYS A 270 16.77 2.09 -10.42
C LYS A 270 17.63 1.92 -11.69
N ASN A 271 18.16 0.73 -11.95
CA ASN A 271 18.92 0.41 -13.15
C ASN A 271 18.04 -0.13 -14.30
N GLY A 272 16.71 -0.08 -14.18
CA GLY A 272 15.75 -0.55 -15.20
C GLY A 272 15.69 -2.07 -15.40
N LYS A 273 16.32 -2.87 -14.52
CA LYS A 273 16.30 -4.33 -14.60
C LYS A 273 15.02 -4.95 -14.01
N VAL A 274 14.34 -4.23 -13.13
CA VAL A 274 13.08 -4.63 -12.49
C VAL A 274 12.10 -3.49 -12.71
N LYS A 275 10.97 -3.80 -13.35
CA LYS A 275 9.91 -2.83 -13.63
C LYS A 275 8.83 -2.88 -12.55
N GLY A 276 8.18 -1.75 -12.28
CA GLY A 276 7.01 -1.67 -11.42
C GLY A 276 7.30 -1.86 -9.92
N PHE A 277 8.56 -1.94 -9.49
CA PHE A 277 8.90 -2.03 -8.07
C PHE A 277 8.69 -0.68 -7.38
N LYS A 278 7.93 -0.68 -6.29
CA LYS A 278 7.56 0.53 -5.53
C LYS A 278 8.23 0.61 -4.17
N GLY A 279 8.64 -0.51 -3.59
CA GLY A 279 9.28 -0.57 -2.30
C GLY A 279 9.14 -1.91 -1.60
N SER A 280 9.63 -1.99 -0.37
CA SER A 280 9.51 -3.20 0.45
C SER A 280 9.11 -2.90 1.87
N VAL A 281 8.41 -3.85 2.48
CA VAL A 281 7.99 -3.81 3.89
C VAL A 281 8.38 -5.10 4.61
N ALA A 282 8.50 -5.06 5.92
CA ALA A 282 8.77 -6.24 6.74
C ALA A 282 7.83 -6.28 7.95
N ASN A 283 7.34 -7.46 8.27
CA ASN A 283 6.59 -7.74 9.48
C ASN A 283 7.41 -8.61 10.43
N MET A 284 7.48 -8.20 11.70
CA MET A 284 8.09 -8.98 12.77
C MET A 284 7.07 -9.19 13.89
N SER A 285 6.28 -10.25 13.76
CA SER A 285 5.31 -10.68 14.77
C SER A 285 5.96 -11.56 15.83
N LEU A 286 7.08 -11.13 16.35
CA LEU A 286 7.90 -11.85 17.31
C LEU A 286 8.54 -10.88 18.30
N GLY A 287 9.04 -11.38 19.40
CA GLY A 287 9.76 -10.58 20.38
C GLY A 287 10.29 -11.39 21.54
N GLY A 288 11.12 -10.73 22.32
CA GLY A 288 11.72 -11.29 23.53
C GLY A 288 12.17 -10.19 24.46
N GLY A 289 13.02 -10.52 25.44
CA GLY A 289 13.65 -9.55 26.31
C GLY A 289 14.49 -8.52 25.53
N LYS A 290 14.86 -7.42 26.21
CA LYS A 290 15.61 -6.31 25.61
C LYS A 290 16.87 -6.77 24.90
N SER A 291 17.06 -6.40 23.65
CA SER A 291 18.23 -6.68 22.82
C SER A 291 18.59 -5.46 21.99
N LYS A 292 19.63 -4.74 22.43
CA LYS A 292 20.13 -3.57 21.70
C LYS A 292 20.55 -3.92 20.26
N THR A 293 21.15 -5.09 20.05
CA THR A 293 21.59 -5.54 18.72
C THR A 293 20.42 -5.71 17.76
N LEU A 294 19.29 -6.27 18.24
CA LEU A 294 18.08 -6.41 17.41
C LEU A 294 17.46 -5.06 17.11
N GLU A 295 17.36 -4.16 18.09
CA GLU A 295 16.86 -2.81 17.90
C GLU A 295 17.71 -2.02 16.88
N ASP A 296 19.04 -2.08 17.02
CA ASP A 296 19.96 -1.44 16.09
C ASP A 296 19.85 -2.03 14.67
N ALA A 297 19.70 -3.36 14.54
CA ALA A 297 19.52 -4.01 13.24
C ALA A 297 18.22 -3.56 12.54
N VAL A 298 17.11 -3.52 13.26
CA VAL A 298 15.82 -3.04 12.73
C VAL A 298 15.91 -1.56 12.36
N ASN A 299 16.48 -0.72 13.22
CA ASN A 299 16.67 0.70 12.94
C ASN A 299 17.55 0.95 11.72
N ALA A 300 18.63 0.18 11.55
CA ALA A 300 19.49 0.24 10.37
C ALA A 300 18.73 -0.20 9.09
N GLY A 301 17.87 -1.21 9.20
CA GLY A 301 17.01 -1.65 8.09
C GLY A 301 16.01 -0.56 7.66
N VAL A 302 15.44 0.17 8.63
CA VAL A 302 14.58 1.33 8.35
C VAL A 302 15.37 2.44 7.64
N GLU A 303 16.57 2.73 8.09
CA GLU A 303 17.46 3.71 7.44
C GLU A 303 17.85 3.31 6.01
N ALA A 304 17.91 2.01 5.75
CA ALA A 304 18.18 1.48 4.41
C ALA A 304 16.97 1.51 3.47
N GLY A 305 15.79 1.98 3.94
CA GLY A 305 14.58 2.13 3.13
C GLY A 305 13.54 1.01 3.30
N LEU A 306 13.79 -0.01 4.13
CA LEU A 306 12.83 -1.07 4.41
C LEU A 306 11.87 -0.64 5.53
N HIS A 307 10.58 -0.64 5.26
CA HIS A 307 9.56 -0.27 6.25
C HIS A 307 9.29 -1.44 7.20
N PHE A 308 9.30 -1.20 8.51
CA PHE A 308 9.06 -2.24 9.51
C PHE A 308 7.83 -1.98 10.35
N ALA A 309 6.99 -3.02 10.51
CA ALA A 309 6.01 -3.13 11.58
C ALA A 309 6.41 -4.27 12.53
N VAL A 310 6.34 -3.99 13.83
CA VAL A 310 6.75 -4.94 14.87
C VAL A 310 5.68 -5.06 15.95
N ALA A 311 5.50 -6.25 16.52
CA ALA A 311 4.54 -6.49 17.60
C ALA A 311 5.01 -5.87 18.92
N ALA A 312 4.10 -5.23 19.66
CA ALA A 312 4.41 -4.62 20.97
C ALA A 312 4.69 -5.66 22.08
N GLY A 313 4.19 -6.89 21.94
CA GLY A 313 4.25 -7.94 22.94
C GLY A 313 2.90 -8.21 23.63
N ASN A 314 2.81 -9.34 24.37
CA ASN A 314 1.53 -9.89 24.85
C ASN A 314 1.50 -10.09 26.38
N ASP A 315 2.30 -9.36 27.14
CA ASP A 315 2.45 -9.54 28.59
C ASP A 315 1.69 -8.51 29.41
N ASN A 316 0.86 -7.67 28.75
CA ASN A 316 0.18 -6.54 29.40
C ASN A 316 1.17 -5.67 30.19
N ALA A 317 2.30 -5.33 29.56
CA ALA A 317 3.44 -4.64 30.16
C ALA A 317 3.93 -3.51 29.27
N ASP A 318 4.92 -2.71 29.74
CA ASP A 318 5.53 -1.65 28.96
C ASP A 318 6.36 -2.23 27.79
N ALA A 319 5.98 -1.87 26.56
CA ALA A 319 6.61 -2.32 25.32
C ALA A 319 8.08 -1.89 25.21
N CYS A 320 8.50 -0.83 25.90
CA CYS A 320 9.90 -0.38 25.92
C CYS A 320 10.87 -1.39 26.54
N ASN A 321 10.38 -2.41 27.24
CA ASN A 321 11.16 -3.48 27.84
C ASN A 321 11.35 -4.69 26.92
N TYR A 322 10.87 -4.63 25.69
CA TYR A 322 10.88 -5.75 24.74
C TYR A 322 11.56 -5.34 23.43
N SER A 323 12.20 -6.28 22.76
CA SER A 323 12.76 -6.08 21.42
C SER A 323 12.15 -7.10 20.44
N PRO A 324 11.80 -6.67 19.21
CA PRO A 324 12.10 -5.37 18.59
C PRO A 324 11.13 -4.24 18.92
N ALA A 325 10.14 -4.40 19.82
CA ALA A 325 9.13 -3.39 20.16
C ALA A 325 9.70 -2.02 20.51
N ALA A 326 10.89 -1.98 21.15
CA ALA A 326 11.58 -0.74 21.52
C ALA A 326 12.48 -0.16 20.40
N ALA A 327 12.43 -0.71 19.16
CA ALA A 327 13.16 -0.15 18.03
C ALA A 327 12.46 1.14 17.55
N GLU A 328 13.03 2.28 17.83
CA GLU A 328 12.43 3.62 17.66
C GLU A 328 11.95 3.91 16.23
N LYS A 329 12.67 3.41 15.22
CA LYS A 329 12.38 3.72 13.80
C LYS A 329 11.31 2.83 13.18
N ALA A 330 11.06 1.63 13.71
CA ALA A 330 9.98 0.76 13.32
C ALA A 330 8.62 1.29 13.82
N ILE A 331 7.51 0.77 13.29
CA ILE A 331 6.18 1.02 13.84
C ILE A 331 5.85 -0.12 14.80
N THR A 332 5.73 0.21 16.09
CA THR A 332 5.37 -0.74 17.13
C THR A 332 3.86 -0.78 17.35
N VAL A 333 3.29 -1.97 17.23
CA VAL A 333 1.85 -2.18 17.09
C VAL A 333 1.26 -2.90 18.29
N GLY A 334 0.33 -2.24 18.99
CA GLY A 334 -0.53 -2.81 20.00
C GLY A 334 -1.79 -3.48 19.40
N ALA A 335 -2.43 -4.36 20.17
CA ALA A 335 -3.62 -5.10 19.75
C ALA A 335 -4.91 -4.46 20.26
N SER A 336 -5.89 -4.29 19.36
CA SER A 336 -7.27 -3.89 19.69
C SER A 336 -8.27 -5.03 19.51
N THR A 337 -9.47 -4.83 20.04
CA THR A 337 -10.62 -5.75 19.95
C THR A 337 -11.71 -5.20 19.02
N LEU A 338 -12.68 -6.04 18.67
CA LEU A 338 -13.87 -5.64 17.91
C LEU A 338 -14.73 -4.57 18.65
N ALA A 339 -14.65 -4.53 19.97
CA ALA A 339 -15.37 -3.56 20.81
C ALA A 339 -14.65 -2.21 20.96
N ASP A 340 -13.56 -1.99 20.21
CA ASP A 340 -12.69 -0.83 20.34
C ASP A 340 -12.06 -0.70 21.75
N GLU A 341 -11.59 -1.82 22.28
CA GLU A 341 -10.82 -1.88 23.52
C GLU A 341 -9.37 -2.25 23.21
N ARG A 342 -8.41 -1.83 24.02
CA ARG A 342 -7.08 -2.47 24.02
C ARG A 342 -7.26 -3.94 24.39
N ALA A 343 -6.68 -4.85 23.64
CA ALA A 343 -6.73 -6.26 24.01
C ALA A 343 -6.03 -6.46 25.38
N TYR A 344 -6.64 -7.26 26.26
CA TYR A 344 -6.20 -7.43 27.66
C TYR A 344 -4.73 -7.86 27.82
N PHE A 345 -4.20 -8.56 26.83
CA PHE A 345 -2.82 -9.03 26.81
C PHE A 345 -1.85 -8.00 26.18
N SER A 346 -2.34 -7.05 25.38
CA SER A 346 -1.49 -6.14 24.61
C SER A 346 -0.56 -5.33 25.51
N ASN A 347 0.72 -5.34 25.18
CA ASN A 347 1.66 -4.37 25.70
C ASN A 347 1.26 -2.95 25.31
N TYR A 348 1.76 -1.96 26.05
CA TYR A 348 1.40 -0.55 25.98
C TYR A 348 2.63 0.33 26.27
N GLY A 349 2.44 1.60 26.50
CA GLY A 349 3.50 2.56 26.85
C GLY A 349 3.95 3.42 25.68
N GLU A 350 4.92 4.27 25.93
CA GLU A 350 5.40 5.26 24.95
C GLU A 350 6.06 4.65 23.71
N CYS A 351 6.57 3.40 23.84
CA CYS A 351 7.11 2.66 22.71
C CYS A 351 6.05 2.00 21.82
N THR A 352 4.75 2.08 22.15
CA THR A 352 3.67 1.64 21.28
C THR A 352 3.19 2.79 20.42
N ASP A 353 3.43 2.76 19.12
CA ASP A 353 3.08 3.86 18.21
C ASP A 353 1.59 3.91 17.86
N ILE A 354 0.97 2.74 17.63
CA ILE A 354 -0.37 2.61 17.06
C ILE A 354 -0.99 1.27 17.44
N PHE A 355 -2.32 1.18 17.41
CA PHE A 355 -3.06 -0.05 17.59
C PHE A 355 -3.71 -0.51 16.29
N ALA A 356 -3.82 -1.84 16.15
CA ALA A 356 -4.56 -2.48 15.06
C ALA A 356 -5.30 -3.73 15.59
N PRO A 357 -6.26 -4.28 14.84
CA PRO A 357 -7.00 -5.48 15.24
C PRO A 357 -6.09 -6.65 15.59
N GLY A 358 -6.23 -7.21 16.79
CA GLY A 358 -5.36 -8.28 17.27
C GLY A 358 -6.06 -9.40 18.05
N LEU A 359 -7.35 -9.26 18.42
CA LEU A 359 -8.11 -10.29 19.12
C LEU A 359 -9.01 -11.07 18.16
N ASN A 360 -8.90 -12.41 18.14
CA ASN A 360 -9.72 -13.30 17.31
C ASN A 360 -9.63 -12.95 15.81
N ILE A 361 -8.44 -12.92 15.28
CA ILE A 361 -8.17 -12.61 13.87
C ILE A 361 -8.17 -13.90 13.05
N LEU A 362 -9.04 -13.93 12.04
CA LEU A 362 -9.12 -15.01 11.05
C LEU A 362 -8.14 -14.75 9.92
N SER A 363 -7.29 -15.75 9.61
CA SER A 363 -6.34 -15.69 8.49
C SER A 363 -5.97 -17.10 7.99
N THR A 364 -5.06 -17.18 7.03
CA THR A 364 -4.54 -18.42 6.45
C THR A 364 -3.77 -19.25 7.50
N TRP A 365 -3.67 -20.57 7.28
CA TRP A 365 -3.01 -21.51 8.18
C TRP A 365 -2.28 -22.62 7.44
N ILE A 366 -1.57 -23.45 8.16
CA ILE A 366 -0.93 -24.68 7.69
C ILE A 366 -1.85 -25.90 7.82
N GLY A 367 -1.42 -27.05 7.28
CA GLY A 367 -2.17 -28.31 7.29
C GLY A 367 -2.90 -28.61 5.99
N SER A 368 -3.25 -27.58 5.22
CA SER A 368 -3.66 -27.67 3.80
C SER A 368 -3.51 -26.31 3.12
N ASN A 369 -3.63 -26.29 1.78
CA ASN A 369 -3.58 -25.03 1.01
C ASN A 369 -4.85 -24.17 1.14
N TYR A 370 -5.85 -24.62 1.92
CA TYR A 370 -7.11 -23.91 2.18
C TYR A 370 -7.35 -23.65 3.66
N ALA A 371 -6.42 -24.08 4.52
CA ALA A 371 -6.62 -24.04 5.96
C ALA A 371 -6.63 -22.60 6.49
N THR A 372 -7.50 -22.35 7.45
CA THR A 372 -7.60 -21.07 8.16
C THR A 372 -7.58 -21.30 9.65
N ASN A 373 -7.22 -20.28 10.41
CA ASN A 373 -7.26 -20.32 11.88
C ASN A 373 -7.62 -18.93 12.43
N ILE A 374 -8.16 -18.95 13.66
CA ILE A 374 -8.46 -17.73 14.41
C ILE A 374 -7.55 -17.72 15.63
N ILE A 375 -6.63 -16.77 15.68
CA ILE A 375 -5.72 -16.59 16.80
C ILE A 375 -5.65 -15.11 17.22
N SER A 376 -5.05 -14.86 18.39
CA SER A 376 -4.99 -13.54 19.00
C SER A 376 -3.57 -13.17 19.43
N GLY A 377 -3.21 -11.93 19.32
CA GLY A 377 -1.91 -11.40 19.73
C GLY A 377 -1.62 -10.03 19.08
N THR A 378 -0.65 -9.31 19.62
CA THR A 378 0.00 -8.19 18.89
C THR A 378 0.66 -8.70 17.62
N SER A 379 0.97 -9.99 17.56
CA SER A 379 1.39 -10.72 16.36
C SER A 379 0.36 -10.69 15.21
N MET A 380 -0.93 -10.50 15.51
CA MET A 380 -1.99 -10.35 14.50
C MET A 380 -2.27 -8.89 14.19
N ALA A 381 -1.96 -7.99 15.11
CA ALA A 381 -2.07 -6.55 14.92
C ALA A 381 -0.93 -6.01 14.01
N SER A 382 0.29 -6.43 14.24
CA SER A 382 1.48 -6.02 13.46
C SER A 382 1.31 -6.22 11.94
N PRO A 383 0.88 -7.38 11.43
CA PRO A 383 0.70 -7.58 10.00
C PRO A 383 -0.42 -6.73 9.37
N HIS A 384 -1.40 -6.23 10.14
CA HIS A 384 -2.31 -5.20 9.63
C HIS A 384 -1.55 -3.91 9.28
N ILE A 385 -0.61 -3.48 10.14
CA ILE A 385 0.23 -2.31 9.87
C ILE A 385 1.25 -2.59 8.76
N ALA A 386 1.89 -3.76 8.73
CA ALA A 386 2.78 -4.13 7.62
C ALA A 386 2.03 -4.14 6.28
N GLY A 387 0.78 -4.63 6.29
CA GLY A 387 -0.12 -4.54 5.15
C GLY A 387 -0.45 -3.10 4.78
N LEU A 388 -0.72 -2.21 5.75
CA LEU A 388 -0.94 -0.79 5.48
C LEU A 388 0.31 -0.10 4.93
N LEU A 389 1.49 -0.44 5.42
CA LEU A 389 2.75 0.03 4.83
C LEU A 389 2.86 -0.37 3.35
N ALA A 390 2.61 -1.64 3.04
CA ALA A 390 2.60 -2.13 1.66
C ALA A 390 1.51 -1.46 0.81
N TYR A 391 0.32 -1.28 1.38
CA TYR A 391 -0.80 -0.60 0.74
C TYR A 391 -0.44 0.84 0.38
N PHE A 392 0.07 1.65 1.30
CA PHE A 392 0.41 3.05 1.05
C PHE A 392 1.64 3.22 0.14
N VAL A 393 2.64 2.32 0.23
CA VAL A 393 3.76 2.29 -0.72
C VAL A 393 3.25 1.97 -2.13
N SER A 394 2.28 1.08 -2.28
CA SER A 394 1.71 0.75 -3.59
C SER A 394 0.93 1.89 -4.24
N LEU A 395 0.42 2.84 -3.45
CA LEU A 395 -0.23 4.05 -3.94
C LEU A 395 0.77 5.10 -4.49
N GLN A 396 2.07 4.84 -4.43
CA GLN A 396 3.10 5.69 -5.05
C GLN A 396 3.39 5.27 -6.48
N PRO A 397 3.96 6.17 -7.30
CA PRO A 397 4.54 5.78 -8.59
C PRO A 397 5.62 4.72 -8.40
N SER A 398 5.81 3.87 -9.42
CA SER A 398 6.95 2.96 -9.43
C SER A 398 8.28 3.72 -9.46
N SER A 399 9.34 3.12 -8.92
CA SER A 399 10.67 3.77 -8.80
C SER A 399 11.35 4.03 -10.15
N ASP A 400 10.85 3.44 -11.23
CA ASP A 400 11.28 3.67 -12.62
C ASP A 400 10.43 4.73 -13.34
N SER A 401 9.43 5.31 -12.67
CA SER A 401 8.57 6.37 -13.23
C SER A 401 9.18 7.75 -13.05
N ALA A 402 9.08 8.59 -14.10
CA ALA A 402 9.45 10.00 -14.01
C ALA A 402 8.54 10.84 -13.10
N PHE A 403 7.38 10.28 -12.68
CA PHE A 403 6.52 10.88 -11.65
C PHE A 403 7.00 10.57 -10.22
N ALA A 404 7.97 9.69 -10.02
CA ALA A 404 8.58 9.42 -8.71
C ALA A 404 9.45 10.61 -8.28
N VAL A 405 8.82 11.73 -7.90
CA VAL A 405 9.49 12.99 -7.56
C VAL A 405 10.17 12.90 -6.18
N GLU A 406 9.62 12.11 -5.28
CA GLU A 406 10.15 11.93 -3.93
C GLU A 406 9.88 10.50 -3.45
N GLU A 407 10.91 9.84 -2.95
CA GLU A 407 10.77 8.49 -2.36
C GLU A 407 9.99 8.58 -1.06
N LEU A 408 8.94 7.76 -0.89
CA LEU A 408 8.20 7.66 0.36
C LEU A 408 9.04 6.91 1.40
N THR A 409 9.88 7.67 2.11
CA THR A 409 10.78 7.09 3.12
C THR A 409 10.02 6.47 4.29
N PRO A 410 10.59 5.44 4.95
CA PRO A 410 9.98 4.84 6.14
C PRO A 410 9.62 5.85 7.25
N ALA A 411 10.50 6.82 7.50
CA ALA A 411 10.25 7.86 8.50
C ALA A 411 9.04 8.74 8.13
N LYS A 412 8.91 9.11 6.83
CA LYS A 412 7.75 9.87 6.35
C LYS A 412 6.47 9.04 6.46
N LEU A 413 6.48 7.79 5.99
CA LEU A 413 5.30 6.94 6.05
C LEU A 413 4.87 6.61 7.48
N LYS A 414 5.81 6.35 8.42
CA LYS A 414 5.51 6.22 9.84
C LYS A 414 4.78 7.45 10.36
N LYS A 415 5.29 8.64 10.07
CA LYS A 415 4.68 9.92 10.48
C LYS A 415 3.27 10.07 9.88
N ASP A 416 3.10 9.76 8.60
CA ASP A 416 1.83 9.92 7.90
C ASP A 416 0.77 8.93 8.44
N ILE A 417 1.12 7.65 8.66
CA ILE A 417 0.21 6.64 9.25
C ILE A 417 -0.26 7.06 10.64
N ILE A 418 0.64 7.57 11.48
CA ILE A 418 0.31 8.08 12.80
C ILE A 418 -0.60 9.32 12.69
N ALA A 419 -0.30 10.23 11.77
CA ALA A 419 -1.06 11.46 11.59
C ALA A 419 -2.49 11.22 11.08
N ILE A 420 -2.72 10.19 10.27
CA ILE A 420 -4.05 9.85 9.76
C ILE A 420 -4.81 8.87 10.65
N ALA A 421 -4.24 8.38 11.72
CA ALA A 421 -4.88 7.43 12.63
C ALA A 421 -6.18 7.98 13.23
N THR A 422 -7.04 7.09 13.71
CA THR A 422 -8.24 7.44 14.46
C THR A 422 -7.88 7.63 15.93
N GLU A 423 -7.91 8.87 16.41
CA GLU A 423 -7.55 9.23 17.78
C GLU A 423 -8.72 9.04 18.76
N GLY A 424 -8.46 8.45 19.91
CA GLY A 424 -9.42 8.32 21.00
C GLY A 424 -10.50 7.26 20.76
N ALA A 425 -10.31 6.38 19.78
CA ALA A 425 -11.28 5.33 19.49
C ALA A 425 -11.30 4.21 20.53
N LEU A 426 -10.15 3.94 21.16
CA LEU A 426 -10.00 2.79 22.06
C LEU A 426 -10.25 3.14 23.51
N THR A 427 -10.81 2.18 24.24
CA THR A 427 -10.88 2.20 25.70
C THR A 427 -9.77 1.36 26.31
N ASP A 428 -9.57 1.44 27.62
CA ASP A 428 -8.54 0.72 28.39
C ASP A 428 -7.09 1.01 27.93
N ILE A 429 -6.84 2.24 27.47
CA ILE A 429 -5.51 2.72 27.11
C ILE A 429 -4.87 3.41 28.31
N PRO A 430 -3.69 2.94 28.79
CA PRO A 430 -2.94 3.61 29.83
C PRO A 430 -2.53 5.04 29.45
N SER A 431 -2.41 5.93 30.43
CA SER A 431 -2.23 7.38 30.22
C SER A 431 -0.94 7.77 29.47
N ASN A 432 0.08 6.89 29.48
CA ASN A 432 1.36 7.09 28.78
C ASN A 432 1.41 6.39 27.40
N THR A 433 0.26 5.98 26.88
CA THR A 433 0.16 5.24 25.62
C THR A 433 -0.65 6.05 24.61
N PRO A 434 -0.16 6.22 23.37
CA PRO A 434 -0.96 6.85 22.30
C PRO A 434 -2.24 6.08 22.02
N ASN A 435 -3.40 6.76 22.06
CA ASN A 435 -4.69 6.17 21.70
C ASN A 435 -4.96 6.42 20.22
N LEU A 436 -4.28 5.66 19.37
CA LEU A 436 -4.32 5.79 17.92
C LEU A 436 -4.67 4.44 17.30
N LEU A 437 -5.75 4.38 16.55
CA LEU A 437 -6.18 3.17 15.82
C LEU A 437 -5.93 3.34 14.33
N ALA A 438 -5.38 2.31 13.72
CA ALA A 438 -5.02 2.28 12.29
C ALA A 438 -6.20 2.54 11.36
N TRP A 439 -5.93 3.27 10.26
CA TRP A 439 -6.89 3.53 9.20
C TRP A 439 -6.23 3.50 7.82
N ASN A 440 -6.90 2.90 6.81
CA ASN A 440 -6.37 2.67 5.48
C ASN A 440 -6.75 3.74 4.43
N GLY A 441 -7.47 4.78 4.82
CA GLY A 441 -7.97 5.78 3.87
C GLY A 441 -9.42 5.55 3.40
N GLY A 442 -10.12 4.53 3.94
CA GLY A 442 -11.53 4.26 3.63
C GLY A 442 -11.80 3.90 2.16
N GLY A 443 -10.83 3.29 1.47
CA GLY A 443 -10.93 2.89 0.07
C GLY A 443 -10.50 3.95 -0.95
N SER A 444 -9.99 5.11 -0.52
CA SER A 444 -9.37 6.08 -1.43
C SER A 444 -8.12 5.50 -2.08
N GLU A 445 -7.93 5.78 -3.36
CA GLU A 445 -6.78 5.35 -4.15
C GLU A 445 -5.68 6.44 -4.22
N ASN A 446 -5.94 7.63 -3.71
CA ASN A 446 -5.02 8.75 -3.73
C ASN A 446 -4.36 8.95 -2.36
N TYR A 447 -3.06 8.65 -2.29
CA TYR A 447 -2.27 8.81 -1.07
C TYR A 447 -2.28 10.25 -0.53
N THR A 448 -2.19 11.25 -1.40
CA THR A 448 -2.15 12.66 -1.00
C THR A 448 -3.47 13.09 -0.36
N ASP A 449 -4.60 12.62 -0.89
CA ASP A 449 -5.92 12.90 -0.33
C ASP A 449 -6.11 12.19 1.02
N ILE A 450 -5.63 10.94 1.14
CA ILE A 450 -5.65 10.19 2.40
C ILE A 450 -4.88 10.95 3.49
N VAL A 451 -3.64 11.33 3.20
CA VAL A 451 -2.78 12.07 4.15
C VAL A 451 -3.35 13.47 4.40
N GLY A 452 -3.85 14.14 3.36
CA GLY A 452 -4.46 15.46 3.45
C GLY A 452 -5.76 15.50 4.28
N SER A 453 -6.46 14.36 4.43
CA SER A 453 -7.65 14.26 5.29
C SER A 453 -7.31 14.40 6.77
N GLY A 454 -6.06 14.15 7.15
CA GLY A 454 -5.58 14.25 8.53
C GLY A 454 -6.15 13.21 9.49
N GLY A 455 -5.82 13.38 10.76
CA GLY A 455 -6.34 12.53 11.83
C GLY A 455 -7.83 12.76 12.09
N TYR A 456 -8.49 11.72 12.55
CA TYR A 456 -9.89 11.77 12.97
C TYR A 456 -9.98 11.52 14.48
N LYS A 457 -10.57 12.46 15.20
CA LYS A 457 -10.76 12.34 16.65
C LYS A 457 -12.18 11.90 16.96
N VAL A 458 -12.30 10.74 17.58
CA VAL A 458 -13.61 10.25 18.04
C VAL A 458 -14.10 11.13 19.19
N SER A 459 -15.33 11.65 19.09
CA SER A 459 -15.99 12.34 20.18
C SER A 459 -16.11 11.45 21.41
N SER A 460 -16.09 12.06 22.60
CA SER A 460 -16.11 11.31 23.89
C SER A 460 -17.25 10.28 23.92
N ALA A 461 -17.10 9.22 24.74
CA ALA A 461 -18.12 8.17 24.87
C ALA A 461 -19.52 8.74 25.23
N LYS A 462 -19.57 9.90 25.89
CA LYS A 462 -20.81 10.61 26.20
C LYS A 462 -21.50 11.13 24.93
N ASN A 463 -20.75 11.78 24.06
CA ASN A 463 -21.29 12.28 22.80
C ASN A 463 -21.68 11.13 21.85
N ARG A 464 -20.97 9.99 21.87
CA ARG A 464 -21.34 8.81 21.09
C ARG A 464 -22.67 8.19 21.52
N ILE A 465 -23.02 8.25 22.82
CA ILE A 465 -24.31 7.80 23.32
C ILE A 465 -25.42 8.80 22.93
N GLU A 466 -25.14 10.09 23.01
CA GLU A 466 -26.05 11.15 22.61
C GLU A 466 -26.32 11.09 21.08
N ASP A 467 -25.27 10.99 20.24
CA ASP A 467 -25.37 10.84 18.78
C ASP A 467 -26.15 9.55 18.38
N ARG A 468 -25.94 8.43 19.12
CA ARG A 468 -26.69 7.21 18.89
C ARG A 468 -28.16 7.33 19.28
N ILE A 469 -28.45 8.02 20.38
CA ILE A 469 -29.82 8.28 20.82
C ILE A 469 -30.51 9.21 19.80
N GLU A 470 -29.86 10.27 19.38
CA GLU A 470 -30.37 11.18 18.34
C GLU A 470 -30.63 10.47 17.02
N GLY A 471 -29.68 9.62 16.56
CA GLY A 471 -29.85 8.81 15.36
C GLY A 471 -31.00 7.79 15.46
N LEU A 472 -31.23 7.20 16.63
CA LEU A 472 -32.37 6.30 16.88
C LEU A 472 -33.70 7.08 16.94
N VAL A 473 -33.70 8.27 17.53
CA VAL A 473 -34.88 9.17 17.58
C VAL A 473 -35.23 9.61 16.17
N HIS A 474 -34.26 10.09 15.38
CA HIS A 474 -34.49 10.51 14.00
C HIS A 474 -35.04 9.38 13.12
N LYS A 475 -34.49 8.14 13.28
CA LYS A 475 -35.01 6.99 12.55
C LYS A 475 -36.40 6.54 12.98
N ALA A 476 -36.75 6.71 14.26
CA ALA A 476 -38.06 6.47 14.77
C ALA A 476 -39.07 7.54 14.26
N GLU A 477 -38.64 8.79 14.16
CA GLU A 477 -39.44 9.89 13.58
C GLU A 477 -39.71 9.70 12.08
N GLU A 478 -38.67 9.23 11.30
CA GLU A 478 -38.87 8.90 9.89
C GLU A 478 -39.90 7.78 9.70
N LEU A 479 -39.78 6.67 10.47
CA LEU A 479 -40.71 5.55 10.41
C LEU A 479 -42.14 5.96 10.82
N LEU A 480 -42.29 6.78 11.85
CA LEU A 480 -43.59 7.32 12.26
C LEU A 480 -44.16 8.22 11.19
N THR A 481 -43.35 9.01 10.51
CA THR A 481 -43.79 9.93 9.43
C THR A 481 -44.23 9.15 8.20
N GLU A 482 -43.52 8.07 7.84
CA GLU A 482 -43.92 7.15 6.76
C GLU A 482 -45.24 6.41 7.08
N GLU A 483 -45.40 5.85 8.30
CA GLU A 483 -46.61 5.17 8.68
C GLU A 483 -47.81 6.10 8.78
N LEU A 484 -47.65 7.32 9.34
CA LEU A 484 -48.70 8.34 9.38
C LEU A 484 -49.06 8.84 7.98
N GLY A 485 -48.06 8.96 7.09
CA GLY A 485 -48.29 9.31 5.68
C GLY A 485 -49.11 8.26 4.94
N ALA A 486 -48.82 6.98 5.16
CA ALA A 486 -49.56 5.85 4.59
C ALA A 486 -51.03 5.82 5.11
N ILE A 487 -51.21 5.97 6.42
CA ILE A 487 -52.56 6.03 7.04
C ILE A 487 -53.36 7.22 6.52
N TYR A 488 -52.72 8.38 6.35
CA TYR A 488 -53.38 9.57 5.82
C TYR A 488 -53.81 9.38 4.36
N SER A 489 -53.01 8.70 3.55
CA SER A 489 -53.36 8.33 2.16
C SER A 489 -54.54 7.36 2.12
N GLU A 490 -54.53 6.30 2.97
CA GLU A 490 -55.65 5.34 3.06
C GLU A 490 -56.97 6.01 3.50
N ILE A 491 -56.91 6.97 4.43
CA ILE A 491 -58.09 7.74 4.84
C ILE A 491 -58.62 8.66 3.72
N GLN A 492 -57.73 9.30 2.98
CA GLN A 492 -58.14 10.11 1.83
C GLN A 492 -58.82 9.28 0.73
N ASP A 493 -58.27 8.12 0.42
CA ASP A 493 -58.84 7.20 -0.56
C ASP A 493 -60.20 6.64 -0.11
N ALA A 494 -60.39 6.42 1.19
CA ALA A 494 -61.63 5.95 1.75
C ALA A 494 -62.75 7.06 1.84
N VAL A 495 -62.35 8.33 1.85
CA VAL A 495 -63.32 9.48 1.88
C VAL A 495 -63.73 9.89 0.47
N VAL A 496 -62.94 9.51 -0.56
CA VAL A 496 -63.24 9.87 -1.97
C VAL A 496 -63.97 8.74 -2.70
N ALA A 497 -64.05 7.52 -2.11
CA ALA A 497 -64.85 6.37 -2.59
C ALA A 497 -66.27 6.37 -1.99
#